data_f0f112daf9e3e9dad0c9a2f7ae133d6d
#
_entry.id   f0f112daf9e3e9dad0c9a2f7ae133d6d
#
_cell.length_a   1.000
_cell.length_b   1.000
_cell.length_c   1.000
_cell.angle_alpha   90.00
_cell.angle_beta   90.00
_cell.angle_gamma   90.00
#
_symmetry.space_group_name_H-M   'P 1'
#
loop_
_entity.id
_entity.type
_entity.pdbx_description
1 polymer ?
#
loop_
_entity_poly.entity_id
_entity_poly.type
_entity_poly.pdbx_seq_one_letter_code
_entity_poly.pdbx_strand_id
1 'polypeptide(L)' 'LPAWQAARSAAARLGESADLAARAYQLGEGTLPELLAARRLANEAELAARTQQLDTLELRYRLLLDTHRLWDMD' A
#
# COMPACT_ATOMS: atom_id res chain seq x y z
N LEU A 1 9.81 11.63 5.31
CA LEU A 1 8.55 11.17 4.70
C LEU A 1 7.84 10.20 5.65
N PRO A 2 6.52 10.37 5.81
CA PRO A 2 5.74 9.40 6.59
C PRO A 2 5.86 7.99 6.01
N ALA A 3 5.80 6.99 6.89
CA ALA A 3 5.96 5.59 6.47
C ALA A 3 4.92 5.17 5.44
N TRP A 4 3.69 5.68 5.53
CA TRP A 4 2.64 5.31 4.58
C TRP A 4 2.93 5.86 3.17
N GLN A 5 3.58 7.03 3.06
CA GLN A 5 3.96 7.56 1.75
C GLN A 5 5.06 6.74 1.11
N ALA A 6 6.05 6.29 1.90
CA ALA A 6 7.09 5.41 1.41
C ALA A 6 6.51 4.08 0.94
N ALA A 7 5.58 3.52 1.71
CA ALA A 7 4.90 2.27 1.34
C ALA A 7 4.07 2.45 0.06
N ARG A 8 3.41 3.59 -0.10
CA ARG A 8 2.62 3.87 -1.30
C ARG A 8 3.51 4.01 -2.54
N SER A 9 4.67 4.65 -2.41
CA SER A 9 5.64 4.75 -3.51
C SER A 9 6.17 3.39 -3.91
N ALA A 10 6.45 2.52 -2.93
CA ALA A 10 6.89 1.16 -3.20
C ALA A 10 5.80 0.36 -3.92
N ALA A 11 4.54 0.51 -3.50
CA ALA A 11 3.42 -0.15 -4.14
C ALA A 11 3.27 0.29 -5.60
N ALA A 12 3.42 1.59 -5.88
CA ALA A 12 3.34 2.11 -7.24
C ALA A 12 4.43 1.52 -8.13
N ARG A 13 5.67 1.44 -7.62
CA ARG A 13 6.79 0.86 -8.38
C ARG A 13 6.59 -0.61 -8.66
N LEU A 14 6.10 -1.37 -7.68
CA LEU A 14 5.82 -2.79 -7.86
C LEU A 14 4.64 -3.01 -8.81
N GLY A 15 3.66 -2.12 -8.81
CA GLY A 15 2.56 -2.15 -9.76
C GLY A 15 3.05 -1.94 -11.20
N GLU A 16 3.97 -1.01 -11.41
CA GLU A 16 4.59 -0.79 -12.72
C GLU A 16 5.38 -2.02 -13.16
N SER A 17 6.12 -2.65 -12.24
CA SER A 17 6.84 -3.88 -12.54
C SER A 17 5.90 -5.01 -12.93
N ALA A 18 4.74 -5.12 -12.27
CA ALA A 18 3.75 -6.12 -12.62
C ALA A 18 3.17 -5.88 -14.01
N ASP A 19 2.94 -4.62 -14.40
CA ASP A 19 2.46 -4.26 -15.73
C ASP A 19 3.48 -4.63 -16.80
N LEU A 20 4.77 -4.37 -16.54
CA LEU A 20 5.83 -4.75 -17.45
C LEU A 20 5.93 -6.27 -17.59
N ALA A 21 5.79 -7.00 -16.49
CA ALA A 21 5.79 -8.46 -16.52
C ALA A 21 4.61 -9.01 -17.34
N ALA A 22 3.45 -8.37 -17.23
CA ALA A 22 2.28 -8.74 -18.02
C ALA A 22 2.50 -8.53 -19.51
N ARG A 23 3.12 -7.40 -19.88
CA ARG A 23 3.47 -7.12 -21.28
C ARG A 23 4.47 -8.13 -21.82
N ALA A 24 5.51 -8.41 -21.04
CA ALA A 24 6.51 -9.40 -21.44
C ALA A 24 5.88 -10.75 -21.68
N TYR A 25 4.96 -11.15 -20.81
CA TYR A 25 4.24 -12.41 -20.96
C TYR A 25 3.41 -12.43 -22.25
N GLN A 26 2.68 -11.35 -22.54
CA GLN A 26 1.86 -11.23 -23.73
C GLN A 26 2.70 -11.30 -25.02
N LEU A 27 3.92 -10.77 -24.98
CA LEU A 27 4.84 -10.76 -26.12
C LEU A 27 5.64 -12.06 -26.25
N GLY A 28 5.45 -13.00 -25.33
CA GLY A 28 6.21 -14.25 -25.32
C GLY A 28 7.62 -14.12 -24.80
N GLU A 29 7.95 -12.99 -24.16
CA GLU A 29 9.29 -12.73 -23.63
C GLU A 29 9.43 -13.05 -22.14
N GLY A 30 8.31 -13.24 -21.42
CA GLY A 30 8.31 -13.57 -20.02
C GLY A 30 7.54 -14.85 -19.75
N THR A 31 7.68 -15.40 -18.53
CA THR A 31 7.01 -16.63 -18.13
C THR A 31 5.81 -16.34 -17.23
N LEU A 32 4.87 -17.26 -17.18
CA LEU A 32 3.72 -17.14 -16.28
C LEU A 32 4.12 -17.08 -14.82
N PRO A 33 5.07 -17.90 -14.31
CA PRO A 33 5.52 -17.77 -12.93
C PRO A 33 6.09 -16.39 -12.60
N GLU A 34 6.83 -15.78 -13.53
CA GLU A 34 7.36 -14.43 -13.33
C GLU A 34 6.24 -13.40 -13.21
N LEU A 35 5.23 -13.50 -14.06
CA LEU A 35 4.07 -12.62 -14.00
C LEU A 35 3.31 -12.77 -12.69
N LEU A 36 3.06 -14.01 -12.26
CA LEU A 36 2.34 -14.26 -11.02
C LEU A 36 3.11 -13.77 -9.81
N ALA A 37 4.43 -13.95 -9.79
CA ALA A 37 5.29 -13.45 -8.72
C ALA A 37 5.25 -11.92 -8.65
N ALA A 38 5.34 -11.24 -9.80
CA ALA A 38 5.29 -9.78 -9.85
C ALA A 38 3.94 -9.25 -9.36
N ARG A 39 2.84 -9.88 -9.75
CA ARG A 39 1.50 -9.51 -9.30
C ARG A 39 1.32 -9.72 -7.81
N ARG A 40 1.85 -10.82 -7.26
CA ARG A 40 1.78 -11.10 -5.83
C ARG A 40 2.50 -10.00 -5.04
N LEU A 41 3.71 -9.64 -5.45
CA LEU A 41 4.48 -8.59 -4.78
C LEU A 41 3.76 -7.25 -4.85
N ALA A 42 3.19 -6.90 -5.99
CA ALA A 42 2.43 -5.66 -6.15
C ALA A 42 1.20 -5.63 -5.24
N ASN A 43 0.47 -6.73 -5.17
CA ASN A 43 -0.72 -6.83 -4.32
C ASN A 43 -0.37 -6.76 -2.84
N GLU A 44 0.70 -7.43 -2.42
CA GLU A 44 1.16 -7.38 -1.04
C GLU A 44 1.60 -5.97 -0.64
N ALA A 45 2.32 -5.28 -1.52
CA ALA A 45 2.78 -3.92 -1.25
C ALA A 45 1.61 -2.95 -1.19
N GLU A 46 0.62 -3.10 -2.06
CA GLU A 46 -0.57 -2.26 -2.04
C GLU A 46 -1.38 -2.47 -0.77
N LEU A 47 -1.54 -3.72 -0.36
CA LEU A 47 -2.23 -4.04 0.90
C LEU A 47 -1.51 -3.45 2.10
N ALA A 48 -0.18 -3.56 2.14
CA ALA A 48 0.62 -2.98 3.22
C ALA A 48 0.49 -1.46 3.26
N ALA A 49 0.47 -0.79 2.11
CA ALA A 49 0.29 0.66 2.04
C ALA A 49 -1.07 1.08 2.57
N ARG A 50 -2.13 0.35 2.22
CA ARG A 50 -3.47 0.63 2.72
C ARG A 50 -3.58 0.42 4.21
N THR A 51 -2.98 -0.64 4.73
CA THR A 51 -2.97 -0.93 6.16
C THR A 51 -2.28 0.17 6.93
N GLN A 52 -1.12 0.64 6.46
CA GLN A 52 -0.41 1.74 7.12
C GLN A 52 -1.20 3.04 7.08
N GLN A 53 -1.89 3.32 5.99
CA GLN A 53 -2.73 4.50 5.87
C GLN A 53 -3.89 4.44 6.85
N LEU A 54 -4.54 3.30 6.98
CA LEU A 54 -5.65 3.11 7.92
C LEU A 54 -5.19 3.24 9.36
N ASP A 55 -4.03 2.68 9.70
CA ASP A 55 -3.47 2.80 11.04
C ASP A 55 -3.21 4.26 11.40
N THR A 56 -2.68 5.04 10.47
CA THR A 56 -2.44 6.46 10.68
C THR A 56 -3.74 7.22 10.92
N LEU A 57 -4.77 6.94 10.13
CA LEU A 57 -6.09 7.56 10.30
C LEU A 57 -6.72 7.19 11.63
N GLU A 58 -6.60 5.93 12.04
CA GLU A 58 -7.13 5.46 13.32
C GLU A 58 -6.46 6.17 14.49
N LEU A 59 -5.13 6.33 14.44
CA LEU A 59 -4.41 7.08 15.48
C LEU A 59 -4.88 8.52 15.57
N ARG A 60 -5.05 9.19 14.45
CA ARG A 60 -5.56 10.56 14.42
C ARG A 60 -6.95 10.65 15.02
N TYR A 61 -7.80 9.69 14.71
CA TYR A 61 -9.16 9.67 15.20
C TYR A 61 -9.19 9.49 16.71
N ARG A 62 -8.36 8.60 17.24
CA ARG A 62 -8.25 8.40 18.70
C ARG A 62 -7.77 9.66 19.40
N LEU A 63 -6.79 10.33 18.84
CA LEU A 63 -6.30 11.59 19.42
C LEU A 63 -7.38 12.65 19.46
N LEU A 64 -8.18 12.76 18.40
CA LEU A 64 -9.31 13.69 18.37
C LEU A 64 -10.35 13.36 19.41
N LEU A 65 -10.67 12.09 19.58
CA LEU A 65 -11.64 11.65 20.58
C LEU A 65 -11.14 11.92 21.99
N ASP A 66 -9.87 11.66 22.26
CA ASP A 66 -9.28 11.93 23.58
C ASP A 66 -9.29 13.42 23.89
N THR A 67 -8.96 14.27 22.91
CA THR A 67 -9.04 15.72 23.06
C THR A 67 -10.45 16.16 23.37
N HIS A 68 -11.44 15.58 22.69
CA HIS A 68 -12.85 15.89 22.90
C HIS A 68 -13.32 15.49 24.30
N ARG A 69 -12.85 14.35 24.80
CA ARG A 69 -13.17 13.91 26.15
C ARG A 69 -12.64 14.87 27.21
N LEU A 70 -11.43 15.38 27.01
CA LEU A 70 -10.86 16.35 27.95
C LEU A 70 -11.69 17.63 28.03
N TRP A 71 -12.26 18.06 26.94
CA TRP A 71 -13.12 19.24 26.90
C TRP A 71 -14.50 18.97 27.49
N ASP A 72 -15.00 17.77 27.36
CA ASP A 72 -16.34 17.40 27.87
C ASP A 72 -16.36 17.18 29.38
N MET A 73 -15.20 17.06 30.01
CA MET A 73 -15.12 16.84 31.46
C MET A 73 -15.29 18.11 32.27
N ASP A 74 -15.29 19.27 31.61
CA ASP A 74 -15.57 20.52 32.27
C ASP A 74 -17.05 20.83 32.24
#